data_53879d041725e9d57b81c0ae5053a694
#
_entry.id   53879d041725e9d57b81c0ae5053a694
#
_cell.length_a   1.000
_cell.length_b   1.000
_cell.length_c   1.000
_cell.angle_alpha   90.00
_cell.angle_beta   90.00
_cell.angle_gamma   90.00
#
_symmetry.space_group_name_H-M   'P 1'
#
loop_
_entity.id
_entity.type
_entity.pdbx_description
1 polymer ?
#
loop_
_entity_poly.entity_id
_entity_poly.type
_entity_poly.pdbx_seq_one_letter_code
_entity_poly.pdbx_strand_id
1 'polypeptide(L)'
;PIAKLLADKLRASADLSLQIEIGEEPSGNAIYIGVDTALPLKEEGYMLRSDKRGVSIIGKSAHGAFYGMQTLLQLLPAEVESSNEVLLPMTVPGVEIKDEPAFGYRGFMLDVCRHFLSVEDIKKHIDIMAMFKINRFHWHLTEDQAWRIEIKKNPRLTEVGSTRTEGDGTQYSGFYTQ
;
A
#
# COMPACT_ATOMS: atom_id res chain seq x y z
N PRO A 1 5.44 0.82 12.46
CA PRO A 1 4.35 0.42 11.53
C PRO A 1 4.88 -0.30 10.29
N ILE A 2 5.86 0.27 9.55
CA ILE A 2 6.39 -0.29 8.29
C ILE A 2 6.96 -1.69 8.49
N ALA A 3 7.82 -1.88 9.49
CA ALA A 3 8.39 -3.20 9.80
C ALA A 3 7.32 -4.24 10.11
N LYS A 4 6.21 -3.83 10.75
CA LYS A 4 5.08 -4.72 11.01
C LYS A 4 4.40 -5.15 9.72
N LEU A 5 4.13 -4.23 8.79
CA LEU A 5 3.53 -4.55 7.49
C LEU A 5 4.39 -5.55 6.71
N LEU A 6 5.70 -5.32 6.65
CA LEU A 6 6.63 -6.23 6.01
C LEU A 6 6.64 -7.61 6.68
N ALA A 7 6.78 -7.65 8.01
CA ALA A 7 6.83 -8.89 8.75
C ALA A 7 5.54 -9.70 8.62
N ASP A 8 4.37 -9.05 8.68
CA ASP A 8 3.08 -9.72 8.52
C ASP A 8 2.96 -10.33 7.11
N LYS A 9 3.40 -9.61 6.08
CA LYS A 9 3.40 -10.12 4.70
C LYS A 9 4.34 -11.31 4.52
N LEU A 10 5.57 -11.21 4.99
CA LEU A 10 6.55 -12.30 4.89
C LEU A 10 6.17 -13.53 5.72
N ARG A 11 5.55 -13.34 6.88
CA ARG A 11 5.02 -14.45 7.68
C ARG A 11 3.90 -15.18 6.95
N ALA A 12 2.99 -14.44 6.32
CA ALA A 12 1.85 -15.01 5.61
C ALA A 12 2.27 -15.80 4.35
N SER A 13 3.35 -15.39 3.67
CA SER A 13 3.77 -15.99 2.40
C SER A 13 4.86 -17.06 2.53
N ALA A 14 5.64 -17.08 3.62
CA ALA A 14 6.84 -17.92 3.71
C ALA A 14 7.06 -18.62 5.06
N ASP A 15 6.09 -18.63 5.95
CA ASP A 15 6.17 -19.18 7.33
C ASP A 15 7.46 -18.75 8.09
N LEU A 16 7.87 -17.51 7.90
CA LEU A 16 9.06 -16.97 8.53
C LEU A 16 8.75 -16.49 9.95
N SER A 17 9.43 -17.02 10.95
CA SER A 17 9.36 -16.52 12.32
C SER A 17 10.19 -15.25 12.48
N LEU A 18 9.65 -14.11 12.04
CA LEU A 18 10.30 -12.81 12.13
C LEU A 18 9.96 -12.12 13.45
N GLN A 19 10.96 -11.67 14.18
CA GLN A 19 10.79 -10.79 15.35
C GLN A 19 11.01 -9.34 14.92
N ILE A 20 10.33 -8.41 15.59
CA ILE A 20 10.47 -6.97 15.35
C ILE A 20 11.07 -6.36 16.61
N GLU A 21 12.22 -5.74 16.46
CA GLU A 21 12.93 -5.04 17.51
C GLU A 21 13.12 -3.57 17.15
N ILE A 22 13.24 -2.73 18.15
CA ILE A 22 13.57 -1.31 17.98
C ILE A 22 15.02 -1.14 18.44
N GLY A 23 15.86 -0.63 17.54
CA GLY A 23 17.28 -0.47 17.82
C GLY A 23 18.03 0.17 16.67
N GLU A 24 19.35 0.15 16.77
CA GLU A 24 20.26 0.56 15.71
C GLU A 24 20.37 -0.53 14.62
N GLU A 25 20.98 -0.20 13.49
CA GLU A 25 21.21 -1.14 12.40
C GLU A 25 22.04 -2.33 12.90
N PRO A 26 21.48 -3.55 12.88
CA PRO A 26 22.15 -4.71 13.44
C PRO A 26 23.29 -5.20 12.52
N SER A 27 24.25 -5.88 13.10
CA SER A 27 25.26 -6.63 12.35
C SER A 27 24.74 -8.04 12.09
N GLY A 28 24.39 -8.35 10.83
CA GLY A 28 24.03 -9.71 10.37
C GLY A 28 22.54 -9.93 10.15
N ASN A 29 22.23 -10.88 9.36
CA ASN A 29 20.97 -11.48 8.88
C ASN A 29 19.65 -10.86 9.39
N ALA A 30 19.47 -9.58 9.13
CA ALA A 30 18.29 -8.81 9.55
C ALA A 30 17.86 -7.84 8.45
N ILE A 31 16.63 -7.37 8.56
CA ILE A 31 16.10 -6.28 7.73
C ILE A 31 15.99 -5.05 8.63
N TYR A 32 16.81 -4.05 8.38
CA TYR A 32 16.76 -2.77 9.06
C TYR A 32 15.92 -1.75 8.26
N ILE A 33 15.02 -1.05 8.94
CA ILE A 33 14.21 0.02 8.33
C ILE A 33 14.32 1.26 9.21
N GLY A 34 14.97 2.28 8.68
CA GLY A 34 15.23 3.53 9.38
C GLY A 34 14.78 4.77 8.58
N VAL A 35 14.85 5.91 9.27
CA VAL A 35 14.64 7.24 8.68
C VAL A 35 15.83 8.11 9.02
N ASP A 36 16.40 8.73 7.98
CA ASP A 36 17.44 9.75 8.11
C ASP A 36 17.03 11.02 7.36
N THR A 37 16.63 12.02 8.09
CA THR A 37 16.21 13.31 7.54
C THR A 37 17.35 14.11 6.92
N ALA A 38 18.60 13.70 7.10
CA ALA A 38 19.77 14.33 6.48
C ALA A 38 20.09 13.78 5.08
N LEU A 39 19.45 12.65 4.65
CA LEU A 39 19.67 12.11 3.32
C LEU A 39 19.48 13.17 2.23
N PRO A 40 20.42 13.27 1.24
CA PRO A 40 20.32 14.22 0.13
C PRO A 40 19.36 13.69 -0.95
N LEU A 41 18.10 13.49 -0.56
CA LEU A 41 17.00 12.97 -1.39
C LEU A 41 15.74 13.81 -1.16
N LYS A 42 14.76 13.70 -2.07
CA LYS A 42 13.41 14.22 -1.88
C LYS A 42 12.71 13.49 -0.72
N GLU A 43 11.62 14.06 -0.22
CA GLU A 43 10.86 13.58 0.95
C GLU A 43 10.50 12.07 0.85
N GLU A 44 10.12 11.60 -0.33
CA GLU A 44 9.75 10.20 -0.57
C GLU A 44 10.92 9.34 -1.07
N GLY A 45 12.15 9.86 -1.03
CA GLY A 45 13.35 9.14 -1.45
C GLY A 45 13.88 8.18 -0.39
N TYR A 46 14.62 7.19 -0.83
CA TYR A 46 15.22 6.16 0.04
C TYR A 46 16.51 5.61 -0.55
N MET A 47 17.29 4.96 0.31
CA MET A 47 18.39 4.07 -0.04
C MET A 47 18.04 2.66 0.44
N LEU A 48 18.29 1.65 -0.39
CA LEU A 48 18.16 0.24 -0.06
C LEU A 48 19.47 -0.45 -0.39
N ARG A 49 20.00 -1.19 0.55
CA ARG A 49 21.18 -2.04 0.36
C ARG A 49 20.85 -3.46 0.80
N SER A 50 21.22 -4.43 -0.01
CA SER A 50 21.20 -5.84 0.34
C SER A 50 22.56 -6.47 0.06
N ASP A 51 23.14 -7.09 1.06
CA ASP A 51 24.39 -7.83 0.97
C ASP A 51 24.40 -9.04 1.93
N LYS A 52 25.54 -9.70 2.11
CA LYS A 52 25.67 -10.86 3.01
C LYS A 52 25.39 -10.56 4.48
N ARG A 53 25.29 -9.29 4.87
CA ARG A 53 24.99 -8.85 6.24
C ARG A 53 23.48 -8.67 6.47
N GLY A 54 22.69 -8.64 5.41
CA GLY A 54 21.25 -8.42 5.50
C GLY A 54 20.76 -7.32 4.57
N VAL A 55 19.62 -6.74 4.90
CA VAL A 55 18.98 -5.66 4.14
C VAL A 55 18.87 -4.40 5.00
N SER A 56 19.27 -3.27 4.45
CA SER A 56 19.10 -1.95 5.08
C SER A 56 18.28 -1.04 4.17
N ILE A 57 17.23 -0.44 4.72
CA ILE A 57 16.34 0.52 4.06
C ILE A 57 16.34 1.80 4.87
N ILE A 58 16.85 2.88 4.31
CA ILE A 58 16.88 4.20 4.93
C ILE A 58 16.06 5.17 4.08
N GLY A 59 14.94 5.63 4.60
CA GLY A 59 14.12 6.66 3.95
C GLY A 59 14.51 8.07 4.39
N LYS A 60 14.37 9.06 3.50
CA LYS A 60 14.41 10.48 3.88
C LYS A 60 13.32 10.82 4.90
N SER A 61 12.20 10.13 4.79
CA SER A 61 11.06 10.18 5.70
C SER A 61 10.45 8.80 5.88
N ALA A 62 9.39 8.70 6.68
CA ALA A 62 8.61 7.46 6.78
C ALA A 62 8.00 7.02 5.44
N HIS A 63 7.61 7.97 4.56
CA HIS A 63 7.13 7.66 3.22
C HIS A 63 8.25 7.05 2.35
N GLY A 64 9.46 7.62 2.40
CA GLY A 64 10.62 7.06 1.70
C GLY A 64 10.95 5.65 2.20
N ALA A 65 10.97 5.43 3.52
CA ALA A 65 11.20 4.11 4.09
C ALA A 65 10.11 3.10 3.67
N PHE A 66 8.85 3.53 3.58
CA PHE A 66 7.74 2.70 3.07
C PHE A 66 7.96 2.32 1.61
N TYR A 67 8.37 3.25 0.75
CA TYR A 67 8.64 2.94 -0.66
C TYR A 67 9.90 2.08 -0.84
N GLY A 68 10.89 2.21 0.03
CA GLY A 68 12.02 1.29 0.09
C GLY A 68 11.59 -0.14 0.43
N MET A 69 10.64 -0.29 1.37
CA MET A 69 10.03 -1.58 1.70
C MET A 69 9.27 -2.16 0.49
N GLN A 70 8.52 -1.36 -0.25
CA GLN A 70 7.84 -1.83 -1.47
C GLN A 70 8.84 -2.31 -2.53
N THR A 71 9.97 -1.63 -2.65
CA THR A 71 11.05 -2.09 -3.55
C THR A 71 11.66 -3.40 -3.07
N LEU A 72 11.87 -3.59 -1.76
CA LEU A 72 12.32 -4.87 -1.23
C LEU A 72 11.35 -6.01 -1.59
N LEU A 73 10.05 -5.79 -1.45
CA LEU A 73 9.03 -6.78 -1.84
C LEU A 73 9.12 -7.14 -3.33
N GLN A 74 9.40 -6.16 -4.21
CA GLN A 74 9.58 -6.38 -5.65
C GLN A 74 10.90 -7.10 -6.00
N LEU A 75 11.89 -7.11 -5.11
CA LEU A 75 13.13 -7.87 -5.28
C LEU A 75 13.00 -9.33 -4.84
N LEU A 76 11.97 -9.66 -4.08
CA LEU A 76 11.66 -11.01 -3.66
C LEU A 76 10.95 -11.79 -4.79
N PRO A 77 10.92 -13.12 -4.73
CA PRO A 77 10.12 -13.92 -5.65
C PRO A 77 8.66 -13.46 -5.68
N ALA A 78 8.03 -13.49 -6.86
CA ALA A 78 6.65 -13.01 -7.05
C ALA A 78 5.63 -13.74 -6.15
N GLU A 79 5.96 -14.93 -5.73
CA GLU A 79 5.19 -15.76 -4.82
C GLU A 79 4.97 -15.11 -3.44
N VAL A 80 5.77 -14.11 -3.06
CA VAL A 80 5.55 -13.31 -1.84
C VAL A 80 4.20 -12.58 -1.86
N GLU A 81 3.66 -12.32 -3.05
CA GLU A 81 2.35 -11.72 -3.25
C GLU A 81 1.20 -12.75 -3.20
N SER A 82 1.51 -14.05 -3.15
CA SER A 82 0.51 -15.11 -3.04
C SER A 82 -0.19 -15.07 -1.67
N SER A 83 -1.48 -15.39 -1.67
CA SER A 83 -2.24 -15.65 -0.44
C SER A 83 -1.98 -17.05 0.14
N ASN A 84 -1.28 -17.91 -0.58
CA ASN A 84 -0.91 -19.25 -0.15
C ASN A 84 0.52 -19.25 0.36
N GLU A 85 0.77 -20.03 1.40
CA GLU A 85 2.12 -20.28 1.89
C GLU A 85 2.97 -20.92 0.80
N VAL A 86 4.12 -20.34 0.52
CA VAL A 86 5.06 -20.81 -0.49
C VAL A 86 6.39 -21.14 0.19
N LEU A 87 6.73 -22.41 0.22
CA LEU A 87 7.99 -22.92 0.77
C LEU A 87 9.17 -22.71 -0.21
N LEU A 88 9.38 -21.49 -0.69
CA LEU A 88 10.53 -21.14 -1.50
C LEU A 88 11.58 -20.41 -0.66
N PRO A 89 12.87 -20.58 -0.95
CA PRO A 89 13.90 -19.78 -0.32
C PRO A 89 13.71 -18.30 -0.69
N MET A 90 13.41 -17.46 0.31
CA MET A 90 13.30 -16.01 0.16
C MET A 90 14.70 -15.42 0.04
N THR A 91 15.18 -15.29 -1.19
CA THR A 91 16.49 -14.71 -1.47
C THR A 91 16.33 -13.30 -2.03
N VAL A 92 17.10 -12.37 -1.50
CA VAL A 92 17.22 -11.01 -2.03
C VAL A 92 18.55 -10.89 -2.76
N PRO A 93 18.57 -10.41 -4.02
CA PRO A 93 19.83 -10.18 -4.72
C PRO A 93 20.67 -9.13 -3.99
N GLY A 94 22.00 -9.26 -4.06
CA GLY A 94 22.91 -8.22 -3.56
C GLY A 94 22.81 -6.99 -4.45
N VAL A 95 22.27 -5.88 -3.91
CA VAL A 95 22.03 -4.64 -4.64
C VAL A 95 22.27 -3.42 -3.77
N GLU A 96 22.54 -2.30 -4.42
CA GLU A 96 22.48 -0.96 -3.83
C GLU A 96 21.59 -0.09 -4.71
N ILE A 97 20.51 0.43 -4.12
CA ILE A 97 19.50 1.23 -4.80
C ILE A 97 19.39 2.57 -4.09
N LYS A 98 19.48 3.65 -4.86
CA LYS A 98 19.15 5.00 -4.45
C LYS A 98 18.03 5.48 -5.37
N ASP A 99 16.86 5.75 -4.81
CA ASP A 99 15.66 6.08 -5.59
C ASP A 99 14.88 7.23 -4.95
N GLU A 100 14.30 8.04 -5.80
CA GLU A 100 13.38 9.12 -5.42
C GLU A 100 12.39 9.38 -6.56
N PRO A 101 11.16 9.80 -6.26
CA PRO A 101 10.16 9.99 -7.32
C PRO A 101 10.52 11.16 -8.24
N ALA A 102 10.40 10.93 -9.55
CA ALA A 102 10.50 11.99 -10.56
C ALA A 102 9.37 13.02 -10.40
N PHE A 103 8.14 12.55 -10.09
CA PHE A 103 6.95 13.38 -9.94
C PHE A 103 6.43 13.35 -8.50
N GLY A 104 6.16 14.52 -7.93
CA GLY A 104 5.58 14.65 -6.58
C GLY A 104 4.10 14.24 -6.50
N TYR A 105 3.36 14.31 -7.63
CA TYR A 105 1.99 13.84 -7.74
C TYR A 105 1.94 12.57 -8.58
N ARG A 106 1.49 11.47 -8.00
CA ARG A 106 1.27 10.19 -8.66
C ARG A 106 -0.11 9.69 -8.25
N GLY A 107 -1.11 10.10 -9.02
CA GLY A 107 -2.51 9.91 -8.68
C GLY A 107 -3.18 8.74 -9.40
N PHE A 108 -4.15 8.16 -8.72
CA PHE A 108 -5.11 7.20 -9.26
C PHE A 108 -6.52 7.67 -8.90
N MET A 109 -7.44 7.62 -9.87
CA MET A 109 -8.84 7.96 -9.65
C MET A 109 -9.72 6.72 -9.83
N LEU A 110 -10.67 6.54 -8.91
CA LEU A 110 -11.64 5.46 -8.94
C LEU A 110 -13.05 6.03 -8.81
N ASP A 111 -13.85 5.82 -9.83
CA ASP A 111 -15.25 6.21 -9.85
C ASP A 111 -16.12 5.07 -9.30
N VAL A 112 -16.69 5.29 -8.13
CA VAL A 112 -17.62 4.36 -7.48
C VAL A 112 -19.07 4.82 -7.54
N CYS A 113 -19.32 5.96 -8.20
CA CYS A 113 -20.68 6.49 -8.39
C CYS A 113 -21.41 5.73 -9.48
N ARG A 114 -20.78 5.54 -10.64
CA ARG A 114 -21.36 4.80 -11.76
C ARG A 114 -21.44 3.30 -11.45
N HIS A 115 -20.39 2.75 -10.84
CA HIS A 115 -20.36 1.36 -10.38
C HIS A 115 -19.83 1.28 -8.96
N PHE A 116 -20.69 0.87 -8.02
CA PHE A 116 -20.30 0.71 -6.63
C PHE A 116 -19.33 -0.46 -6.47
N LEU A 117 -18.24 -0.23 -5.77
CA LEU A 117 -17.29 -1.26 -5.38
C LEU A 117 -17.36 -1.50 -3.87
N SER A 118 -17.16 -2.74 -3.45
CA SER A 118 -17.13 -3.08 -2.04
C SER A 118 -15.95 -2.42 -1.32
N VAL A 119 -16.03 -2.30 0.00
CA VAL A 119 -14.91 -1.83 0.83
C VAL A 119 -13.66 -2.69 0.61
N GLU A 120 -13.85 -4.00 0.44
CA GLU A 120 -12.72 -4.92 0.21
C GLU A 120 -12.06 -4.68 -1.15
N ASP A 121 -12.83 -4.33 -2.18
CA ASP A 121 -12.25 -3.96 -3.47
C ASP A 121 -11.50 -2.64 -3.40
N ILE A 122 -12.02 -1.65 -2.65
CA ILE A 122 -11.30 -0.38 -2.41
C ILE A 122 -9.97 -0.65 -1.70
N LYS A 123 -9.94 -1.50 -0.68
CA LYS A 123 -8.70 -1.87 0.01
C LYS A 123 -7.69 -2.51 -0.93
N LYS A 124 -8.12 -3.43 -1.80
CA LYS A 124 -7.24 -4.02 -2.84
C LYS A 124 -6.64 -2.96 -3.76
N HIS A 125 -7.43 -1.97 -4.18
CA HIS A 125 -6.91 -0.88 -5.00
C HIS A 125 -5.86 -0.05 -4.25
N ILE A 126 -6.07 0.22 -2.96
CA ILE A 126 -5.10 0.93 -2.11
C ILE A 126 -3.80 0.12 -1.97
N ASP A 127 -3.89 -1.20 -1.80
CA ASP A 127 -2.71 -2.08 -1.73
C ASP A 127 -1.93 -2.08 -3.05
N ILE A 128 -2.63 -2.12 -4.19
CA ILE A 128 -2.02 -2.01 -5.52
C ILE A 128 -1.37 -0.63 -5.70
N MET A 129 -2.05 0.44 -5.29
CA MET A 129 -1.46 1.79 -5.32
C MET A 129 -0.18 1.87 -4.51
N ALA A 130 -0.16 1.26 -3.32
CA ALA A 130 1.03 1.20 -2.47
C ALA A 130 2.18 0.46 -3.14
N MET A 131 1.91 -0.70 -3.76
CA MET A 131 2.88 -1.49 -4.53
C MET A 131 3.55 -0.67 -5.64
N PHE A 132 2.78 0.16 -6.35
CA PHE A 132 3.25 1.02 -7.44
C PHE A 132 3.68 2.42 -6.98
N LYS A 133 3.80 2.65 -5.67
CA LYS A 133 4.24 3.93 -5.08
C LYS A 133 3.36 5.13 -5.52
N ILE A 134 2.08 4.89 -5.76
CA ILE A 134 1.07 5.93 -6.02
C ILE A 134 0.75 6.62 -4.70
N ASN A 135 0.78 7.96 -4.67
CA ASN A 135 0.67 8.72 -3.41
C ASN A 135 -0.59 9.58 -3.30
N ARG A 136 -1.46 9.53 -4.30
CA ARG A 136 -2.75 10.27 -4.29
C ARG A 136 -3.88 9.37 -4.77
N PHE A 137 -4.93 9.27 -3.95
CA PHE A 137 -6.15 8.57 -4.30
C PHE A 137 -7.29 9.57 -4.46
N HIS A 138 -7.80 9.70 -5.69
CA HIS A 138 -9.02 10.44 -5.95
C HIS A 138 -10.19 9.46 -5.91
N TRP A 139 -10.86 9.37 -4.78
CA TRP A 139 -12.04 8.55 -4.60
C TRP A 139 -13.26 9.37 -5.01
N HIS A 140 -13.84 9.07 -6.19
CA HIS A 140 -14.99 9.78 -6.74
C HIS A 140 -16.27 9.21 -6.14
N LEU A 141 -16.80 9.91 -5.13
CA LEU A 141 -17.87 9.43 -4.24
C LEU A 141 -19.25 10.04 -4.52
N THR A 142 -19.33 11.07 -5.33
CA THR A 142 -20.57 11.83 -5.55
C THR A 142 -20.71 12.24 -7.00
N GLU A 143 -21.86 11.89 -7.60
CA GLU A 143 -22.21 12.21 -8.98
C GLU A 143 -23.74 12.18 -9.10
N ASP A 144 -24.30 12.59 -10.27
CA ASP A 144 -25.73 12.54 -10.55
C ASP A 144 -26.31 11.12 -10.51
N GLN A 145 -25.51 10.09 -10.86
CA GLN A 145 -25.93 8.70 -10.81
C GLN A 145 -25.99 8.12 -9.40
N ALA A 146 -25.17 8.62 -8.46
CA ALA A 146 -25.25 8.18 -7.08
C ALA A 146 -24.40 9.01 -6.11
N TRP A 147 -24.87 9.03 -4.86
CA TRP A 147 -24.16 9.54 -3.70
C TRP A 147 -23.67 8.37 -2.85
N ARG A 148 -22.35 8.20 -2.72
CA ARG A 148 -21.72 6.98 -2.14
C ARG A 148 -21.11 7.15 -0.75
N ILE A 149 -21.17 8.34 -0.15
CA ILE A 149 -20.62 8.59 1.19
C ILE A 149 -21.71 9.01 2.17
N GLU A 150 -21.78 8.32 3.32
CA GLU A 150 -22.69 8.68 4.40
C GLU A 150 -22.37 10.07 4.95
N ILE A 151 -23.39 10.91 5.08
CA ILE A 151 -23.34 12.17 5.82
C ILE A 151 -24.39 12.10 6.94
N LYS A 152 -23.98 11.82 8.16
CA LYS A 152 -24.90 11.58 9.30
C LYS A 152 -25.88 12.72 9.55
N LYS A 153 -25.50 13.97 9.27
CA LYS A 153 -26.38 15.13 9.36
C LYS A 153 -27.42 15.22 8.24
N ASN A 154 -27.19 14.53 7.13
CA ASN A 154 -28.05 14.55 5.94
C ASN A 154 -28.28 13.12 5.42
N PRO A 155 -28.97 12.26 6.19
CA PRO A 155 -29.09 10.83 5.88
C PRO A 155 -29.78 10.55 4.54
N ARG A 156 -30.68 11.45 4.11
CA ARG A 156 -31.35 11.33 2.81
C ARG A 156 -30.43 11.30 1.61
N LEU A 157 -29.19 11.81 1.74
CA LEU A 157 -28.20 11.73 0.66
C LEU A 157 -27.84 10.27 0.32
N THR A 158 -27.83 9.41 1.32
CA THR A 158 -27.60 7.97 1.10
C THR A 158 -28.89 7.15 1.04
N GLU A 159 -29.91 7.48 1.82
CA GLU A 159 -31.20 6.78 1.79
C GLU A 159 -31.87 6.83 0.41
N VAL A 160 -31.77 7.96 -0.30
CA VAL A 160 -32.34 8.18 -1.62
C VAL A 160 -31.27 8.17 -2.70
N GLY A 161 -30.20 8.96 -2.50
CA GLY A 161 -29.18 9.20 -3.53
C GLY A 161 -28.22 8.04 -3.78
N SER A 162 -28.18 7.02 -2.92
CA SER A 162 -27.33 5.86 -3.14
C SER A 162 -27.94 4.79 -4.06
N THR A 163 -29.22 4.92 -4.40
CA THR A 163 -29.97 3.93 -5.17
C THR A 163 -30.43 4.53 -6.48
N ARG A 164 -30.26 3.78 -7.57
CA ARG A 164 -30.85 4.10 -8.87
C ARG A 164 -31.50 2.88 -9.47
N THR A 165 -32.44 3.12 -10.39
CA THR A 165 -33.05 2.08 -11.20
C THR A 165 -32.40 2.05 -12.57
N GLU A 166 -31.88 0.93 -13.00
CA GLU A 166 -31.31 0.72 -14.33
C GLU A 166 -32.42 0.62 -15.39
N GLY A 167 -32.07 0.70 -16.67
CA GLY A 167 -33.02 0.66 -17.77
C GLY A 167 -33.81 -0.65 -17.89
N ASP A 168 -33.34 -1.73 -17.29
CA ASP A 168 -34.01 -3.04 -17.21
C ASP A 168 -34.90 -3.17 -15.97
N GLY A 169 -34.99 -2.15 -15.13
CA GLY A 169 -35.75 -2.13 -13.88
C GLY A 169 -34.98 -2.64 -12.66
N THR A 170 -33.74 -3.10 -12.83
CA THR A 170 -32.92 -3.54 -11.72
C THR A 170 -32.54 -2.37 -10.81
N GLN A 171 -32.65 -2.57 -9.50
CA GLN A 171 -32.17 -1.59 -8.53
C GLN A 171 -30.68 -1.80 -8.23
N TYR A 172 -29.91 -0.75 -8.35
CA TYR A 172 -28.48 -0.70 -8.07
C TYR A 172 -28.18 0.29 -6.95
N SER A 173 -27.63 -0.19 -5.83
CA SER A 173 -27.40 0.62 -4.64
C SER A 173 -26.09 0.28 -3.94
N GLY A 174 -25.64 1.19 -3.09
CA GLY A 174 -24.51 1.01 -2.21
C GLY A 174 -23.92 2.35 -1.77
N PHE A 175 -23.38 2.38 -0.57
CA PHE A 175 -22.66 3.55 -0.04
C PHE A 175 -21.67 3.11 1.04
N TYR A 176 -20.74 3.99 1.38
CA TYR A 176 -19.76 3.79 2.45
C TYR A 176 -20.19 4.54 3.70
N THR A 177 -20.13 3.87 4.85
CA THR A 177 -20.43 4.43 6.16
C THR A 177 -19.22 5.16 6.76
N GLN A 178 -19.49 6.09 7.70
CA GLN A 178 -18.46 6.76 8.50
C GLN A 178 -18.10 5.94 9.74
#